data_840910833d0183c301eff6c180bf7bff
#
_entry.id   840910833d0183c301eff6c180bf7bff
#
_cell.length_a   1.000
_cell.length_b   1.000
_cell.length_c   1.000
_cell.angle_alpha   90.00
_cell.angle_beta   90.00
_cell.angle_gamma   90.00
#
_symmetry.space_group_name_H-M   'P 1'
#
loop_
_entity.id
_entity.type
_entity.pdbx_description
1 polymer ?
#
loop_
_entity_poly.entity_id
_entity_poly.type
_entity_poly.pdbx_seq_one_letter_code
_entity_poly.pdbx_strand_id
1 'polypeptide(L)'
;MEKGLQRDKASLHMVFTGNPGTAKTTVARLFAEIMKDEKILSTGVFVEVGRADLIGEHVGATAPLVKKKFKEAQGGVLFIDEAYSLCDGYDNGFGDEAINTIVQEMENHRDDVIVIFAGYPEPMQQFLDRNPGMRSRIAFSVEFDDYTVEELCEITKLMLSRKQMTITEAGMKKLKKNFESIKDSRDYGNGRFARKMLEEAEMNLAERICQMDETKSTTEVLTTIEESDIPDVSLEERRKIRKIGFAC
;
A
#
# COMPACT_ATOMS: atom_id res chain seq x y z
N MET A 1 -2.32 -45.71 -19.50
CA MET A 1 -2.51 -44.45 -20.28
C MET A 1 -3.32 -43.50 -19.39
N GLU A 2 -2.63 -42.75 -18.51
CA GLU A 2 -3.26 -41.68 -17.75
C GLU A 2 -3.46 -40.50 -18.69
N LYS A 3 -4.73 -40.24 -19.01
CA LYS A 3 -5.09 -38.98 -19.65
C LYS A 3 -4.86 -37.87 -18.64
N GLY A 4 -3.71 -37.21 -18.78
CA GLY A 4 -3.43 -35.98 -18.04
C GLY A 4 -4.48 -34.93 -18.41
N LEU A 5 -5.48 -34.76 -17.55
CA LEU A 5 -6.31 -33.58 -17.54
C LEU A 5 -5.37 -32.39 -17.24
N GLN A 6 -4.95 -31.67 -18.27
CA GLN A 6 -4.39 -30.34 -18.10
C GLN A 6 -5.48 -29.53 -17.37
N ARG A 7 -5.33 -29.36 -16.05
CA ARG A 7 -6.15 -28.41 -15.32
C ARG A 7 -5.75 -27.04 -15.83
N ASP A 8 -6.66 -26.39 -16.57
CA ASP A 8 -6.52 -24.96 -16.82
C ASP A 8 -6.25 -24.28 -15.47
N LYS A 9 -5.09 -23.65 -15.33
CA LYS A 9 -4.80 -22.90 -14.11
C LYS A 9 -5.82 -21.79 -14.01
N ALA A 10 -6.50 -21.70 -12.89
CA ALA A 10 -7.40 -20.59 -12.61
C ALA A 10 -6.60 -19.28 -12.61
N SER A 11 -7.15 -18.24 -13.20
CA SER A 11 -6.56 -16.89 -13.07
C SER A 11 -6.47 -16.53 -11.58
N LEU A 12 -5.32 -15.98 -11.17
CA LEU A 12 -5.09 -15.52 -9.80
C LEU A 12 -4.98 -13.99 -9.71
N HIS A 13 -5.42 -13.26 -10.74
CA HIS A 13 -5.41 -11.80 -10.68
C HIS A 13 -6.38 -11.28 -9.62
N MET A 14 -6.00 -10.19 -8.96
CA MET A 14 -6.68 -9.69 -7.77
C MET A 14 -6.90 -8.19 -7.82
N VAL A 15 -7.86 -7.75 -7.01
CA VAL A 15 -8.06 -6.33 -6.67
C VAL A 15 -7.90 -6.16 -5.16
N PHE A 16 -7.08 -5.20 -4.75
CA PHE A 16 -6.89 -4.78 -3.37
C PHE A 16 -7.48 -3.39 -3.17
N THR A 17 -8.51 -3.29 -2.36
CA THR A 17 -9.17 -2.01 -2.05
C THR A 17 -8.97 -1.63 -0.60
N GLY A 18 -8.91 -0.34 -0.30
CA GLY A 18 -8.78 0.17 1.07
C GLY A 18 -8.12 1.54 1.12
N ASN A 19 -8.20 2.17 2.27
CA ASN A 19 -7.64 3.50 2.53
C ASN A 19 -6.10 3.50 2.49
N PRO A 20 -5.44 4.69 2.45
CA PRO A 20 -4.00 4.79 2.48
C PRO A 20 -3.42 4.20 3.76
N GLY A 21 -2.26 3.54 3.64
CA GLY A 21 -1.55 3.02 4.82
C GLY A 21 -2.12 1.74 5.42
N THR A 22 -3.10 1.07 4.79
CA THR A 22 -3.67 -0.21 5.20
C THR A 22 -2.83 -1.43 4.76
N ALA A 23 -1.58 -1.24 4.37
CA ALA A 23 -0.59 -2.24 4.00
C ALA A 23 -0.86 -3.03 2.71
N LYS A 24 -1.67 -2.54 1.77
CA LYS A 24 -1.94 -3.21 0.48
C LYS A 24 -0.67 -3.69 -0.23
N THR A 25 0.30 -2.77 -0.46
CA THR A 25 1.58 -3.09 -1.11
C THR A 25 2.42 -4.10 -0.30
N THR A 26 2.40 -3.97 1.04
CA THR A 26 3.15 -4.89 1.93
C THR A 26 2.62 -6.31 1.84
N VAL A 27 1.31 -6.46 1.87
CA VAL A 27 0.63 -7.76 1.75
C VAL A 27 0.84 -8.35 0.34
N ALA A 28 0.76 -7.52 -0.71
CA ALA A 28 1.01 -7.97 -2.08
C ALA A 28 2.44 -8.49 -2.26
N ARG A 29 3.42 -7.84 -1.63
CA ARG A 29 4.82 -8.29 -1.66
C ARG A 29 5.02 -9.62 -0.93
N LEU A 30 4.44 -9.75 0.28
CA LEU A 30 4.45 -11.00 1.03
C LEU A 30 3.73 -12.12 0.27
N PHE A 31 2.63 -11.80 -0.40
CA PHE A 31 1.92 -12.75 -1.26
C PHE A 31 2.81 -13.28 -2.39
N ALA A 32 3.60 -12.43 -3.04
CA ALA A 32 4.53 -12.85 -4.08
C ALA A 32 5.60 -13.84 -3.54
N GLU A 33 6.11 -13.59 -2.34
CA GLU A 33 7.06 -14.49 -1.66
C GLU A 33 6.41 -15.85 -1.34
N ILE A 34 5.22 -15.87 -0.76
CA ILE A 34 4.47 -17.10 -0.45
C ILE A 34 4.17 -17.89 -1.73
N MET A 35 3.72 -17.22 -2.81
CA MET A 35 3.42 -17.90 -4.08
C MET A 35 4.67 -18.54 -4.72
N LYS A 36 5.85 -17.94 -4.51
CA LYS A 36 7.12 -18.53 -4.90
C LYS A 36 7.46 -19.76 -4.06
N ASP A 37 7.33 -19.67 -2.73
CA ASP A 37 7.67 -20.76 -1.82
C ASP A 37 6.75 -21.98 -2.06
N GLU A 38 5.49 -21.73 -2.37
CA GLU A 38 4.49 -22.75 -2.78
C GLU A 38 4.67 -23.22 -4.23
N LYS A 39 5.69 -22.72 -4.96
CA LYS A 39 5.99 -23.07 -6.37
C LYS A 39 4.84 -22.80 -7.36
N ILE A 40 3.98 -21.86 -7.02
CA ILE A 40 2.91 -21.37 -7.92
C ILE A 40 3.52 -20.36 -8.90
N LEU A 41 4.39 -19.48 -8.39
CA LEU A 41 5.20 -18.54 -9.18
C LEU A 41 6.65 -19.02 -9.24
N SER A 42 7.33 -18.81 -10.36
CA SER A 42 8.67 -19.33 -10.60
C SER A 42 9.76 -18.49 -9.93
N THR A 43 9.60 -17.17 -9.87
CA THR A 43 10.62 -16.23 -9.36
C THR A 43 10.19 -15.49 -8.09
N GLY A 44 8.89 -15.21 -7.94
CA GLY A 44 8.36 -14.38 -6.87
C GLY A 44 8.80 -12.92 -6.98
N VAL A 45 9.25 -12.47 -8.16
CA VAL A 45 9.58 -11.08 -8.41
C VAL A 45 8.34 -10.21 -8.17
N PHE A 46 8.54 -9.04 -7.57
CA PHE A 46 7.49 -8.07 -7.31
C PHE A 46 7.80 -6.77 -8.03
N VAL A 47 6.99 -6.43 -9.04
CA VAL A 47 7.11 -5.20 -9.82
C VAL A 47 5.97 -4.28 -9.45
N GLU A 48 6.30 -3.15 -8.83
CA GLU A 48 5.35 -2.10 -8.45
C GLU A 48 5.37 -0.99 -9.50
N VAL A 49 4.20 -0.62 -9.99
CA VAL A 49 4.04 0.39 -11.04
C VAL A 49 2.86 1.30 -10.73
N GLY A 50 2.98 2.55 -11.15
CA GLY A 50 1.88 3.51 -11.19
C GLY A 50 1.55 3.91 -12.62
N ARG A 51 0.63 4.88 -12.78
CA ARG A 51 0.23 5.42 -14.09
C ARG A 51 1.42 5.84 -14.95
N ALA A 52 2.40 6.56 -14.38
CA ALA A 52 3.55 7.08 -15.12
C ALA A 52 4.46 5.99 -15.72
N ASP A 53 4.44 4.78 -15.14
CA ASP A 53 5.21 3.64 -15.64
C ASP A 53 4.54 2.92 -16.82
N LEU A 54 3.23 3.14 -17.01
CA LEU A 54 2.39 2.40 -17.95
C LEU A 54 1.94 3.24 -19.13
N ILE A 55 1.91 4.56 -18.99
CA ILE A 55 1.44 5.49 -20.05
C ILE A 55 2.65 6.19 -20.68
N GLY A 56 2.72 6.09 -22.01
CA GLY A 56 3.76 6.75 -22.80
C GLY A 56 3.44 8.21 -23.10
N GLU A 57 4.48 9.01 -23.35
CA GLU A 57 4.34 10.43 -23.69
C GLU A 57 3.86 10.67 -25.14
N HIS A 58 3.95 9.67 -26.00
CA HIS A 58 3.64 9.78 -27.43
C HIS A 58 2.74 8.63 -27.91
N VAL A 59 2.03 8.87 -29.00
CA VAL A 59 1.19 7.86 -29.66
C VAL A 59 2.01 6.61 -29.97
N GLY A 60 1.51 5.43 -29.55
CA GLY A 60 2.16 4.14 -29.77
C GLY A 60 3.26 3.78 -28.76
N ALA A 61 3.55 4.63 -27.76
CA ALA A 61 4.54 4.33 -26.72
C ALA A 61 3.95 3.53 -25.54
N THR A 62 2.66 3.61 -25.32
CA THR A 62 1.96 3.00 -24.14
C THR A 62 2.01 1.47 -24.19
N ALA A 63 1.57 0.83 -25.26
CA ALA A 63 1.56 -0.62 -25.36
C ALA A 63 2.94 -1.27 -25.18
N PRO A 64 4.05 -0.77 -25.74
CA PRO A 64 5.40 -1.26 -25.47
C PRO A 64 5.81 -1.14 -23.99
N LEU A 65 5.43 -0.05 -23.29
CA LEU A 65 5.71 0.13 -21.86
C LEU A 65 5.00 -0.93 -21.02
N VAL A 66 3.70 -1.11 -21.25
CA VAL A 66 2.92 -2.14 -20.56
C VAL A 66 3.53 -3.53 -20.76
N LYS A 67 3.84 -3.92 -22.01
CA LYS A 67 4.48 -5.21 -22.31
C LYS A 67 5.83 -5.37 -21.64
N LYS A 68 6.62 -4.30 -21.55
CA LYS A 68 7.89 -4.31 -20.84
C LYS A 68 7.68 -4.61 -19.34
N LYS A 69 6.67 -4.00 -18.70
CA LYS A 69 6.35 -4.24 -17.28
C LYS A 69 5.88 -5.67 -17.02
N PHE A 70 5.09 -6.25 -17.92
CA PHE A 70 4.74 -7.68 -17.84
C PHE A 70 5.96 -8.58 -17.96
N LYS A 71 6.89 -8.27 -18.86
CA LYS A 71 8.15 -9.00 -18.97
C LYS A 71 9.03 -8.88 -17.72
N GLU A 72 9.08 -7.69 -17.09
CA GLU A 72 9.80 -7.46 -15.84
C GLU A 72 9.17 -8.28 -14.69
N ALA A 73 7.84 -8.46 -14.70
CA ALA A 73 7.09 -9.20 -13.69
C ALA A 73 7.00 -10.71 -13.94
N GLN A 74 7.67 -11.22 -14.97
CA GLN A 74 7.58 -12.63 -15.36
C GLN A 74 7.97 -13.57 -14.22
N GLY A 75 7.14 -14.56 -13.94
CA GLY A 75 7.29 -15.49 -12.83
C GLY A 75 6.92 -14.91 -11.45
N GLY A 76 6.26 -13.74 -11.42
CA GLY A 76 5.97 -13.03 -10.20
C GLY A 76 4.68 -12.23 -10.21
N VAL A 77 4.69 -11.09 -9.51
CA VAL A 77 3.54 -10.21 -9.32
C VAL A 77 3.79 -8.84 -9.97
N LEU A 78 2.85 -8.39 -10.78
CA LEU A 78 2.73 -7.02 -11.24
C LEU A 78 1.69 -6.30 -10.37
N PHE A 79 2.15 -5.40 -9.52
CA PHE A 79 1.30 -4.60 -8.63
C PHE A 79 1.10 -3.22 -9.24
N ILE A 80 -0.15 -2.88 -9.54
CA ILE A 80 -0.53 -1.60 -10.15
C ILE A 80 -1.21 -0.76 -9.07
N ASP A 81 -0.48 0.23 -8.52
CA ASP A 81 -1.03 1.11 -7.49
C ASP A 81 -1.86 2.24 -8.12
N GLU A 82 -2.92 2.63 -7.41
CA GLU A 82 -3.88 3.65 -7.87
C GLU A 82 -4.37 3.39 -9.30
N ALA A 83 -4.69 2.11 -9.61
CA ALA A 83 -5.03 1.65 -10.95
C ALA A 83 -6.16 2.45 -11.62
N TYR A 84 -7.08 3.02 -10.84
CA TYR A 84 -8.14 3.91 -11.32
C TYR A 84 -7.59 5.16 -12.03
N SER A 85 -6.35 5.59 -11.73
CA SER A 85 -5.72 6.73 -12.37
C SER A 85 -5.50 6.52 -13.88
N LEU A 86 -5.50 5.27 -14.34
CA LEU A 86 -5.47 4.93 -15.77
C LEU A 86 -6.74 5.38 -16.52
N CYS A 87 -7.85 5.63 -15.79
CA CYS A 87 -9.11 6.10 -16.37
C CYS A 87 -9.26 7.63 -16.40
N ASP A 88 -8.31 8.39 -15.87
CA ASP A 88 -8.39 9.84 -15.81
C ASP A 88 -8.32 10.46 -17.21
N GLY A 89 -9.47 10.93 -17.70
CA GLY A 89 -9.84 11.17 -19.09
C GLY A 89 -9.20 12.37 -19.79
N TYR A 90 -8.03 12.85 -19.39
CA TYR A 90 -7.37 13.99 -20.04
C TYR A 90 -6.28 13.62 -21.06
N ASP A 91 -6.03 12.33 -21.34
CA ASP A 91 -4.84 11.88 -22.09
C ASP A 91 -5.13 11.29 -23.46
N ASN A 92 -6.05 11.83 -24.22
CA ASN A 92 -6.24 11.43 -25.64
C ASN A 92 -6.37 9.90 -25.88
N GLY A 93 -6.86 9.13 -24.88
CA GLY A 93 -7.07 7.69 -24.98
C GLY A 93 -5.86 6.81 -24.63
N PHE A 94 -4.76 7.37 -24.16
CA PHE A 94 -3.58 6.57 -23.74
C PHE A 94 -3.88 5.65 -22.55
N GLY A 95 -4.76 6.08 -21.65
CA GLY A 95 -5.23 5.25 -20.54
C GLY A 95 -6.02 4.04 -21.03
N ASP A 96 -6.91 4.22 -22.00
CA ASP A 96 -7.66 3.12 -22.60
C ASP A 96 -6.73 2.16 -23.36
N GLU A 97 -5.69 2.67 -24.06
CA GLU A 97 -4.66 1.84 -24.68
C GLU A 97 -3.91 1.01 -23.65
N ALA A 98 -3.53 1.60 -22.50
CA ALA A 98 -2.88 0.90 -21.42
C ALA A 98 -3.77 -0.22 -20.88
N ILE A 99 -5.01 0.08 -20.55
CA ILE A 99 -5.99 -0.88 -20.01
C ILE A 99 -6.22 -2.04 -20.98
N ASN A 100 -6.47 -1.75 -22.27
CA ASN A 100 -6.66 -2.78 -23.27
C ASN A 100 -5.43 -3.68 -23.42
N THR A 101 -4.23 -3.10 -23.37
CA THR A 101 -2.98 -3.86 -23.43
C THR A 101 -2.81 -4.71 -22.17
N ILE A 102 -3.09 -4.17 -20.97
CA ILE A 102 -3.04 -4.93 -19.72
C ILE A 102 -3.98 -6.14 -19.78
N VAL A 103 -5.23 -5.95 -20.22
CA VAL A 103 -6.21 -7.05 -20.35
C VAL A 103 -5.71 -8.14 -21.31
N GLN A 104 -5.06 -7.75 -22.41
CA GLN A 104 -4.46 -8.70 -23.34
C GLN A 104 -3.27 -9.46 -22.73
N GLU A 105 -2.38 -8.74 -22.05
CA GLU A 105 -1.20 -9.35 -21.43
C GLU A 105 -1.57 -10.22 -20.19
N MET A 106 -2.63 -9.88 -19.44
CA MET A 106 -3.17 -10.76 -18.39
C MET A 106 -3.58 -12.13 -18.94
N GLU A 107 -4.13 -12.18 -20.14
CA GLU A 107 -4.48 -13.46 -20.79
C GLU A 107 -3.23 -14.19 -21.31
N ASN A 108 -2.32 -13.46 -21.97
CA ASN A 108 -1.09 -14.02 -22.54
C ASN A 108 -0.16 -14.62 -21.48
N HIS A 109 -0.16 -14.06 -20.29
CA HIS A 109 0.74 -14.41 -19.16
C HIS A 109 0.02 -14.99 -17.95
N ARG A 110 -1.23 -15.46 -18.11
CA ARG A 110 -2.09 -15.92 -17.00
C ARG A 110 -1.48 -17.02 -16.12
N ASP A 111 -0.55 -17.80 -16.68
CA ASP A 111 0.08 -18.92 -15.99
C ASP A 111 1.37 -18.55 -15.24
N ASP A 112 1.88 -17.32 -15.47
CA ASP A 112 3.23 -16.92 -15.05
C ASP A 112 3.28 -15.54 -14.35
N VAL A 113 2.27 -14.69 -14.53
CA VAL A 113 2.18 -13.38 -13.91
C VAL A 113 0.85 -13.20 -13.19
N ILE A 114 0.91 -12.83 -11.93
CA ILE A 114 -0.28 -12.40 -11.17
C ILE A 114 -0.33 -10.88 -11.19
N VAL A 115 -1.44 -10.31 -11.66
CA VAL A 115 -1.68 -8.87 -11.61
C VAL A 115 -2.54 -8.55 -10.39
N ILE A 116 -2.08 -7.58 -9.58
CA ILE A 116 -2.82 -7.05 -8.45
C ILE A 116 -3.06 -5.56 -8.70
N PHE A 117 -4.34 -5.19 -8.86
CA PHE A 117 -4.75 -3.80 -8.96
C PHE A 117 -5.05 -3.27 -7.56
N ALA A 118 -4.49 -2.13 -7.18
CA ALA A 118 -4.72 -1.54 -5.88
C ALA A 118 -5.27 -0.12 -5.99
N GLY A 119 -6.06 0.28 -5.00
CA GLY A 119 -6.59 1.64 -4.93
C GLY A 119 -7.66 1.84 -3.87
N TYR A 120 -8.28 3.02 -3.88
CA TYR A 120 -9.42 3.34 -3.02
C TYR A 120 -10.68 2.58 -3.46
N PRO A 121 -11.56 2.17 -2.53
CA PRO A 121 -12.71 1.32 -2.84
C PRO A 121 -13.61 1.90 -3.94
N GLU A 122 -14.09 3.13 -3.78
CA GLU A 122 -15.03 3.76 -4.71
C GLU A 122 -14.44 4.02 -6.11
N PRO A 123 -13.23 4.62 -6.29
CA PRO A 123 -12.59 4.75 -7.59
C PRO A 123 -12.27 3.41 -8.26
N MET A 124 -11.88 2.38 -7.49
CA MET A 124 -11.61 1.05 -8.02
C MET A 124 -12.88 0.37 -8.53
N GLN A 125 -14.02 0.54 -7.85
CA GLN A 125 -15.30 0.03 -8.36
C GLN A 125 -15.64 0.67 -9.72
N GLN A 126 -15.50 1.98 -9.85
CA GLN A 126 -15.72 2.69 -11.12
C GLN A 126 -14.77 2.23 -12.23
N PHE A 127 -13.49 2.01 -11.89
CA PHE A 127 -12.48 1.47 -12.81
C PHE A 127 -12.88 0.11 -13.35
N LEU A 128 -13.34 -0.79 -12.51
CA LEU A 128 -13.77 -2.15 -12.90
C LEU A 128 -15.07 -2.13 -13.72
N ASP A 129 -16.00 -1.26 -13.38
CA ASP A 129 -17.29 -1.15 -14.09
C ASP A 129 -17.10 -0.61 -15.52
N ARG A 130 -16.11 0.25 -15.75
CA ARG A 130 -15.75 0.75 -17.08
C ARG A 130 -15.05 -0.32 -17.96
N ASN A 131 -14.49 -1.36 -17.36
CA ASN A 131 -13.66 -2.36 -18.04
C ASN A 131 -14.13 -3.79 -17.78
N PRO A 132 -15.26 -4.24 -18.42
CA PRO A 132 -15.80 -5.58 -18.19
C PRO A 132 -14.83 -6.71 -18.51
N GLY A 133 -13.93 -6.50 -19.50
CA GLY A 133 -12.90 -7.47 -19.87
C GLY A 133 -11.87 -7.69 -18.76
N MET A 134 -11.53 -6.65 -18.02
CA MET A 134 -10.65 -6.75 -16.84
C MET A 134 -11.38 -7.43 -15.68
N ARG A 135 -12.61 -6.99 -15.37
CA ARG A 135 -13.43 -7.56 -14.30
C ARG A 135 -13.59 -9.07 -14.43
N SER A 136 -13.77 -9.59 -15.66
CA SER A 136 -13.94 -11.03 -15.90
C SER A 136 -12.68 -11.86 -15.63
N ARG A 137 -11.50 -11.24 -15.55
CA ARG A 137 -10.21 -11.90 -15.29
C ARG A 137 -9.74 -11.80 -13.85
N ILE A 138 -10.41 -10.98 -13.04
CA ILE A 138 -10.13 -10.84 -11.61
C ILE A 138 -10.85 -11.95 -10.86
N ALA A 139 -10.07 -12.81 -10.19
CA ALA A 139 -10.60 -13.93 -9.43
C ALA A 139 -10.92 -13.56 -7.97
N PHE A 140 -10.17 -12.63 -7.40
CA PHE A 140 -10.28 -12.27 -5.98
C PHE A 140 -10.34 -10.76 -5.78
N SER A 141 -11.22 -10.35 -4.87
CA SER A 141 -11.26 -8.99 -4.34
C SER A 141 -10.96 -9.04 -2.84
N VAL A 142 -9.96 -8.29 -2.41
CA VAL A 142 -9.53 -8.21 -1.02
C VAL A 142 -9.72 -6.78 -0.55
N GLU A 143 -10.53 -6.62 0.47
CA GLU A 143 -10.76 -5.33 1.13
C GLU A 143 -9.86 -5.21 2.35
N PHE A 144 -9.20 -4.07 2.48
CA PHE A 144 -8.32 -3.72 3.59
C PHE A 144 -9.01 -2.66 4.43
N ASP A 145 -9.52 -3.09 5.56
CA ASP A 145 -10.15 -2.20 6.53
C ASP A 145 -9.13 -1.24 7.15
N ASP A 146 -9.63 -0.14 7.70
CA ASP A 146 -8.82 0.74 8.53
C ASP A 146 -8.41 0.04 9.81
N TYR A 147 -7.16 0.27 10.23
CA TYR A 147 -6.67 -0.29 11.48
C TYR A 147 -7.37 0.31 12.69
N THR A 148 -7.65 -0.52 13.66
CA THR A 148 -8.04 -0.10 14.99
C THR A 148 -6.88 0.62 15.70
N VAL A 149 -7.19 1.38 16.74
CA VAL A 149 -6.16 2.05 17.56
C VAL A 149 -5.19 1.05 18.16
N GLU A 150 -5.69 -0.10 18.60
CA GLU A 150 -4.92 -1.20 19.16
C GLU A 150 -3.93 -1.77 18.13
N GLU A 151 -4.40 -2.03 16.92
CA GLU A 151 -3.55 -2.52 15.82
C GLU A 151 -2.47 -1.51 15.43
N LEU A 152 -2.78 -0.20 15.43
CA LEU A 152 -1.76 0.82 15.19
C LEU A 152 -0.70 0.87 16.29
N CYS A 153 -1.08 0.64 17.55
CA CYS A 153 -0.11 0.52 18.62
C CYS A 153 0.82 -0.69 18.40
N GLU A 154 0.28 -1.84 17.98
CA GLU A 154 1.09 -3.02 17.67
C GLU A 154 1.99 -2.81 16.44
N ILE A 155 1.48 -2.18 15.40
CA ILE A 155 2.27 -1.78 14.22
C ILE A 155 3.42 -0.86 14.64
N THR A 156 3.16 0.09 15.54
CA THR A 156 4.19 0.99 16.08
C THR A 156 5.27 0.22 16.82
N LYS A 157 4.90 -0.71 17.70
CA LYS A 157 5.87 -1.57 18.41
C LYS A 157 6.71 -2.39 17.42
N LEU A 158 6.09 -2.93 16.37
CA LEU A 158 6.80 -3.66 15.33
C LEU A 158 7.78 -2.76 14.56
N MET A 159 7.41 -1.52 14.24
CA MET A 159 8.30 -0.56 13.58
C MET A 159 9.49 -0.21 14.47
N LEU A 160 9.28 0.01 15.76
CA LEU A 160 10.34 0.29 16.74
C LEU A 160 11.28 -0.90 16.91
N SER A 161 10.74 -2.11 17.05
CA SER A 161 11.56 -3.32 17.21
C SER A 161 12.51 -3.56 16.04
N ARG A 162 12.08 -3.27 14.80
CA ARG A 162 12.92 -3.35 13.60
C ARG A 162 14.09 -2.36 13.62
N LYS A 163 13.93 -1.25 14.34
CA LYS A 163 14.96 -0.23 14.54
C LYS A 163 15.77 -0.44 15.82
N GLN A 164 15.52 -1.53 16.56
CA GLN A 164 16.10 -1.80 17.88
C GLN A 164 15.80 -0.68 18.90
N MET A 165 14.64 -0.08 18.79
CA MET A 165 14.15 0.98 19.66
C MET A 165 12.99 0.48 20.51
N THR A 166 12.75 1.18 21.63
CA THR A 166 11.65 0.93 22.57
C THR A 166 10.86 2.21 22.81
N ILE A 167 9.72 2.08 23.48
CA ILE A 167 8.90 3.21 23.88
C ILE A 167 8.41 2.98 25.32
N THR A 168 8.40 4.02 26.13
CA THR A 168 7.87 3.95 27.50
C THR A 168 6.35 3.75 27.50
N GLU A 169 5.79 3.23 28.61
CA GLU A 169 4.35 3.10 28.78
C GLU A 169 3.62 4.44 28.65
N ALA A 170 4.19 5.52 29.20
CA ALA A 170 3.65 6.87 29.10
C ALA A 170 3.65 7.37 27.64
N GLY A 171 4.75 7.14 26.89
CA GLY A 171 4.86 7.47 25.47
C GLY A 171 3.82 6.70 24.65
N MET A 172 3.67 5.39 24.87
CA MET A 172 2.66 4.58 24.19
C MET A 172 1.23 5.05 24.51
N LYS A 173 0.96 5.45 25.75
CA LYS A 173 -0.35 6.00 26.14
C LYS A 173 -0.66 7.31 25.44
N LYS A 174 0.33 8.22 25.31
CA LYS A 174 0.17 9.47 24.55
C LYS A 174 -0.07 9.19 23.07
N LEU A 175 0.69 8.27 22.48
CA LEU A 175 0.53 7.86 21.08
C LEU A 175 -0.86 7.26 20.83
N LYS A 176 -1.33 6.37 21.70
CA LYS A 176 -2.69 5.81 21.64
C LYS A 176 -3.76 6.91 21.64
N LYS A 177 -3.64 7.91 22.53
CA LYS A 177 -4.54 9.06 22.58
C LYS A 177 -4.51 9.89 21.29
N ASN A 178 -3.35 10.01 20.66
CA ASN A 178 -3.23 10.67 19.36
C ASN A 178 -3.99 9.91 18.28
N PHE A 179 -3.84 8.57 18.20
CA PHE A 179 -4.59 7.74 17.27
C PHE A 179 -6.11 7.85 17.50
N GLU A 180 -6.57 7.77 18.76
CA GLU A 180 -7.98 7.96 19.11
C GLU A 180 -8.54 9.30 18.65
N SER A 181 -7.72 10.36 18.69
CA SER A 181 -8.17 11.71 18.33
C SER A 181 -8.44 11.93 16.86
N ILE A 182 -7.92 11.06 15.97
CA ILE A 182 -8.02 11.20 14.51
C ILE A 182 -8.65 10.02 13.80
N LYS A 183 -9.01 8.94 14.52
CA LYS A 183 -9.56 7.70 13.93
C LYS A 183 -10.78 7.92 13.02
N ASP A 184 -11.59 8.95 13.30
CA ASP A 184 -12.80 9.25 12.55
C ASP A 184 -12.54 10.23 11.38
N SER A 185 -11.27 10.58 11.10
CA SER A 185 -10.95 11.44 9.96
C SER A 185 -10.91 10.62 8.65
N ARG A 186 -11.47 11.18 7.56
CA ARG A 186 -11.47 10.52 6.24
C ARG A 186 -10.07 10.19 5.71
N ASP A 187 -9.06 10.96 6.13
CA ASP A 187 -7.67 10.84 5.69
C ASP A 187 -6.76 10.40 6.85
N TYR A 188 -7.26 9.54 7.69
CA TYR A 188 -6.55 9.03 8.88
C TYR A 188 -5.14 8.50 8.60
N GLY A 189 -4.89 8.00 7.39
CA GLY A 189 -3.56 7.58 6.94
C GLY A 189 -3.05 6.27 7.53
N ASN A 190 -3.77 5.67 8.49
CA ASN A 190 -3.46 4.35 9.04
C ASN A 190 -1.97 4.18 9.42
N GLY A 191 -1.30 3.16 8.91
CA GLY A 191 0.12 2.92 9.17
C GLY A 191 1.06 4.02 8.65
N ARG A 192 0.65 4.84 7.67
CA ARG A 192 1.43 6.03 7.25
C ARG A 192 1.43 7.10 8.34
N PHE A 193 0.27 7.29 9.01
CA PHE A 193 0.19 8.21 10.14
C PHE A 193 1.02 7.72 11.34
N ALA A 194 0.94 6.42 11.68
CA ALA A 194 1.77 5.84 12.73
C ALA A 194 3.27 6.02 12.44
N ARG A 195 3.69 5.83 11.19
CA ARG A 195 5.07 6.06 10.75
C ARG A 195 5.48 7.52 10.91
N LYS A 196 4.65 8.47 10.45
CA LYS A 196 4.91 9.90 10.59
C LYS A 196 5.10 10.30 12.06
N MET A 197 4.22 9.83 12.94
CA MET A 197 4.32 10.10 14.38
C MET A 197 5.62 9.55 14.96
N LEU A 198 6.07 8.37 14.53
CA LEU A 198 7.33 7.80 14.97
C LEU A 198 8.55 8.57 14.45
N GLU A 199 8.54 8.97 13.19
CA GLU A 199 9.63 9.76 12.59
C GLU A 199 9.79 11.10 13.32
N GLU A 200 8.70 11.77 13.66
CA GLU A 200 8.72 12.99 14.47
C GLU A 200 9.21 12.72 15.90
N ALA A 201 8.77 11.62 16.51
CA ALA A 201 9.24 11.22 17.85
C ALA A 201 10.75 10.90 17.88
N GLU A 202 11.28 10.27 16.84
CA GLU A 202 12.71 10.01 16.68
C GLU A 202 13.52 11.33 16.56
N MET A 203 12.99 12.32 15.86
CA MET A 203 13.60 13.65 15.77
C MET A 203 13.63 14.34 17.14
N ASN A 204 12.52 14.31 17.88
CA ASN A 204 12.42 14.89 19.23
C ASN A 204 13.34 14.16 20.22
N LEU A 205 13.44 12.83 20.14
CA LEU A 205 14.41 12.02 20.89
C LEU A 205 15.85 12.50 20.60
N ALA A 206 16.20 12.67 19.33
CA ALA A 206 17.54 13.14 18.95
C ALA A 206 17.83 14.55 19.51
N GLU A 207 16.83 15.44 19.48
CA GLU A 207 16.96 16.78 20.07
C GLU A 207 17.15 16.70 21.60
N ARG A 208 16.35 15.87 22.29
CA ARG A 208 16.49 15.65 23.75
C ARG A 208 17.88 15.12 24.11
N ILE A 209 18.40 14.17 23.34
CA ILE A 209 19.75 13.61 23.55
C ILE A 209 20.83 14.69 23.37
N CYS A 210 20.74 15.54 22.34
CA CYS A 210 21.69 16.61 22.11
C CYS A 210 21.73 17.65 23.23
N GLN A 211 20.67 17.78 24.02
CA GLN A 211 20.59 18.69 25.17
C GLN A 211 21.03 18.04 26.50
N MET A 212 21.31 16.72 26.49
CA MET A 212 21.75 15.99 27.70
C MET A 212 23.29 16.04 27.86
N ASP A 213 23.72 15.95 29.12
CA ASP A 213 25.16 15.76 29.43
C ASP A 213 25.61 14.38 28.91
N GLU A 214 26.77 14.33 28.25
CA GLU A 214 27.36 13.09 27.69
C GLU A 214 27.47 11.94 28.72
N THR A 215 27.66 12.28 30.00
CA THR A 215 27.78 11.32 31.10
C THR A 215 26.48 10.54 31.39
N LYS A 216 25.32 10.99 30.87
CA LYS A 216 24.01 10.37 31.06
C LYS A 216 23.52 9.56 29.85
N SER A 217 24.29 9.54 28.76
CA SER A 217 23.96 8.85 27.52
C SER A 217 24.22 7.34 27.62
N THR A 218 23.26 6.60 28.15
CA THR A 218 23.26 5.13 28.08
C THR A 218 22.60 4.64 26.80
N THR A 219 22.92 3.44 26.35
CA THR A 219 22.28 2.82 25.16
C THR A 219 20.77 2.82 25.30
N GLU A 220 20.25 2.55 26.50
CA GLU A 220 18.81 2.55 26.79
C GLU A 220 18.19 3.93 26.56
N VAL A 221 18.82 5.00 27.05
CA VAL A 221 18.35 6.38 26.84
C VAL A 221 18.37 6.76 25.35
N LEU A 222 19.38 6.32 24.62
CA LEU A 222 19.54 6.61 23.19
C LEU A 222 18.52 5.88 22.29
N THR A 223 17.90 4.81 22.77
CA THR A 223 16.99 3.97 21.99
C THR A 223 15.57 3.96 22.53
N THR A 224 15.25 4.71 23.59
CA THR A 224 13.93 4.72 24.22
C THR A 224 13.20 6.05 23.94
N ILE A 225 12.06 5.97 23.27
CA ILE A 225 11.14 7.07 23.08
C ILE A 225 10.34 7.30 24.37
N GLU A 226 10.34 8.51 24.87
CA GLU A 226 9.59 8.93 26.06
C GLU A 226 8.32 9.69 25.66
N GLU A 227 7.46 9.98 26.64
CA GLU A 227 6.22 10.77 26.43
C GLU A 227 6.52 12.15 25.86
N SER A 228 7.60 12.80 26.30
CA SER A 228 8.04 14.11 25.82
C SER A 228 8.40 14.13 24.32
N ASP A 229 8.88 12.99 23.81
CA ASP A 229 9.29 12.86 22.43
C ASP A 229 8.10 12.70 21.47
N ILE A 230 6.94 12.24 21.96
CA ILE A 230 5.75 12.07 21.13
C ILE A 230 5.13 13.43 20.81
N PRO A 231 5.01 13.82 19.54
CA PRO A 231 4.40 15.09 19.16
C PRO A 231 2.90 15.11 19.50
N ASP A 232 2.35 16.30 19.64
CA ASP A 232 0.91 16.49 19.73
C ASP A 232 0.30 16.56 18.33
N VAL A 233 -0.89 15.98 18.16
CA VAL A 233 -1.62 16.04 16.88
C VAL A 233 -1.99 17.49 16.58
N SER A 234 -1.57 18.00 15.42
CA SER A 234 -1.80 19.38 15.02
C SER A 234 -3.29 19.70 14.87
N LEU A 235 -3.66 20.98 15.09
CA LEU A 235 -5.03 21.45 14.88
C LEU A 235 -5.50 21.31 13.41
N GLU A 236 -4.57 21.29 12.46
CA GLU A 236 -4.88 21.07 11.04
C GLU A 236 -5.25 19.61 10.77
N GLU A 237 -4.58 18.65 11.39
CA GLU A 237 -4.93 17.24 11.35
C GLU A 237 -6.28 16.98 12.00
N ARG A 238 -6.61 17.68 13.11
CA ARG A 238 -7.95 17.64 13.74
C ARG A 238 -9.03 18.34 12.92
N ARG A 239 -8.71 19.39 12.15
CA ARG A 239 -9.70 20.14 11.33
C ARG A 239 -10.14 19.37 10.09
N LYS A 240 -9.38 18.45 9.57
CA LYS A 240 -9.82 17.51 8.51
C LYS A 240 -11.03 16.66 8.94
N ILE A 241 -11.31 16.58 10.24
CA ILE A 241 -12.46 15.87 10.85
C ILE A 241 -13.79 16.62 10.67
N ARG A 242 -13.79 17.94 10.40
CA ARG A 242 -15.03 18.69 10.27
C ARG A 242 -15.68 18.44 8.90
N LYS A 243 -16.75 17.65 8.90
CA LYS A 243 -17.71 17.62 7.79
C LYS A 243 -18.20 19.04 7.54
N ILE A 244 -17.89 19.61 6.39
CA ILE A 244 -18.62 20.77 5.88
C ILE A 244 -19.95 20.19 5.36
N GLY A 245 -20.92 20.09 6.24
CA GLY A 245 -22.30 19.82 5.86
C GLY A 245 -22.88 21.11 5.33
N PHE A 246 -23.11 21.19 4.03
CA PHE A 246 -24.14 22.09 3.52
C PHE A 246 -25.48 21.49 3.95
N ALA A 247 -26.09 22.08 4.99
CA ALA A 247 -27.53 21.89 5.22
C ALA A 247 -28.26 22.66 4.14
N CYS A 248 -28.93 21.95 3.22
CA CYS A 248 -30.07 22.50 2.46
C CYS A 248 -31.29 22.48 3.33
#